data_3993b65d564eea6ea0f5d365e8fa9c12
#
_entry.id   3993b65d564eea6ea0f5d365e8fa9c12
#
_cell.length_a   1.000
_cell.length_b   1.000
_cell.length_c   1.000
_cell.angle_alpha   90.00
_cell.angle_beta   90.00
_cell.angle_gamma   90.00
#
_symmetry.space_group_name_H-M   'P 1'
#
loop_
_entity.id
_entity.type
_entity.pdbx_description
1 polymer ?
#
loop_
_entity_poly.entity_id
_entity_poly.type
_entity_poly.pdbx_seq_one_letter_code
_entity_poly.pdbx_strand_id
1 'polypeptide(L)'
;QLEDCTCNCCPSCGSCSGMYTANSMNCLCEAIGIALPGNGTIPAVYSKRLQLAKHAGMAIMDMVKKGITARQIINERSIRNALTCDMALGCSTNSMLHIPAIANECGISINLDMANAISAKTPNLCHLAPAGHAYMEDLNAAGGVYAVLNELAKKNLIHTDTMTVTGKTLGENIQGCINKNPDIIRPIDNPYSPTGGIAVLKGNLAPDRCVVKRSAVAAEMMQHRGPAKVFNSEEEAIAVIRSGGIQKGDVVVIRYEGPAGGPGMREMLSPTSAIAGMGLDKDCLLYTSPSPRDMRRS
;
A
#
# COMPACT_ATOMS: atom_id res chain seq x y z
N GLN A 1 -16.54 -15.08 23.89
CA GLN A 1 -16.60 -14.73 22.44
C GLN A 1 -15.71 -13.53 22.07
N LEU A 2 -15.85 -12.34 22.73
CA LEU A 2 -15.03 -11.16 22.40
C LEU A 2 -13.55 -11.39 22.65
N GLU A 3 -13.18 -11.95 23.80
CA GLU A 3 -11.81 -12.30 24.16
C GLU A 3 -11.23 -13.35 23.22
N ASP A 4 -12.00 -14.36 22.88
CA ASP A 4 -11.64 -15.42 21.96
C ASP A 4 -11.42 -14.87 20.53
N CYS A 5 -12.31 -13.97 20.08
CA CYS A 5 -12.14 -13.25 18.82
C CYS A 5 -10.87 -12.39 18.83
N THR A 6 -10.63 -11.65 19.91
CA THR A 6 -9.43 -10.79 20.06
C THR A 6 -8.14 -11.61 19.97
N CYS A 7 -8.11 -12.79 20.57
CA CYS A 7 -6.93 -13.66 20.55
C CYS A 7 -6.67 -14.34 19.19
N ASN A 8 -7.69 -14.49 18.36
CA ASN A 8 -7.61 -15.29 17.12
C ASN A 8 -7.81 -14.49 15.81
N CYS A 9 -8.19 -13.21 15.90
CA CYS A 9 -8.54 -12.42 14.71
C CYS A 9 -7.34 -12.00 13.84
N CYS A 10 -6.13 -12.09 14.37
CA CYS A 10 -4.92 -11.71 13.62
C CYS A 10 -3.94 -12.89 13.60
N PRO A 11 -3.92 -13.67 12.53
CA PRO A 11 -2.98 -14.78 12.40
C PRO A 11 -1.55 -14.28 12.27
N SER A 12 -0.59 -15.05 12.74
CA SER A 12 0.85 -14.76 12.75
C SER A 12 1.23 -13.59 13.69
N CYS A 13 2.51 -13.21 13.66
CA CYS A 13 3.08 -12.19 14.55
C CYS A 13 3.98 -11.25 13.75
N GLY A 14 4.03 -10.00 14.17
CA GLY A 14 4.78 -8.93 13.49
C GLY A 14 3.97 -7.64 13.44
N SER A 15 4.24 -6.77 12.47
CA SER A 15 3.54 -5.50 12.33
C SER A 15 2.08 -5.66 11.85
N CYS A 16 1.83 -6.58 10.94
CA CYS A 16 0.51 -7.05 10.50
C CYS A 16 0.66 -8.32 9.65
N SER A 17 -0.44 -9.05 9.42
CA SER A 17 -0.43 -10.27 8.61
C SER A 17 -0.74 -10.04 7.13
N GLY A 18 -1.41 -8.94 6.79
CA GLY A 18 -1.84 -8.61 5.42
C GLY A 18 -1.08 -7.44 4.80
N MET A 19 -1.54 -6.99 3.64
CA MET A 19 -0.97 -5.86 2.91
C MET A 19 -1.58 -4.53 3.41
N TYR A 20 -1.39 -4.27 4.70
CA TYR A 20 -1.69 -3.01 5.36
C TYR A 20 -0.50 -2.07 5.29
N THR A 21 -0.55 -0.92 5.93
CA THR A 21 0.45 0.15 5.81
C THR A 21 1.87 -0.31 6.14
N ALA A 22 2.06 -1.00 7.26
CA ALA A 22 3.38 -1.42 7.71
C ALA A 22 4.05 -2.38 6.72
N ASN A 23 3.37 -3.45 6.31
CA ASN A 23 3.92 -4.39 5.35
C ASN A 23 4.05 -3.78 3.95
N SER A 24 3.12 -2.90 3.55
CA SER A 24 3.25 -2.15 2.30
C SER A 24 4.56 -1.38 2.25
N MET A 25 4.85 -0.57 3.26
CA MET A 25 6.08 0.22 3.29
C MET A 25 7.33 -0.65 3.42
N ASN A 26 7.28 -1.76 4.19
CA ASN A 26 8.38 -2.71 4.24
C ASN A 26 8.71 -3.30 2.86
N CYS A 27 7.69 -3.67 2.08
CA CYS A 27 7.86 -4.18 0.71
C CYS A 27 8.39 -3.10 -0.24
N LEU A 28 7.85 -1.88 -0.13
CA LEU A 28 8.25 -0.76 -0.99
C LEU A 28 9.67 -0.28 -0.71
N CYS A 29 10.16 -0.40 0.53
CA CYS A 29 11.56 -0.16 0.85
C CYS A 29 12.51 -1.15 0.14
N GLU A 30 12.09 -2.40 -0.11
CA GLU A 30 12.84 -3.32 -0.96
C GLU A 30 12.87 -2.85 -2.42
N ALA A 31 11.73 -2.38 -2.95
CA ALA A 31 11.62 -1.89 -4.32
C ALA A 31 12.39 -0.59 -4.56
N ILE A 32 12.45 0.31 -3.56
CA ILE A 32 13.33 1.51 -3.59
C ILE A 32 14.80 1.08 -3.56
N GLY A 33 15.13 -0.04 -2.92
CA GLY A 33 16.47 -0.54 -2.74
C GLY A 33 17.13 -0.15 -1.41
N ILE A 34 16.38 0.42 -0.46
CA ILE A 34 16.86 0.83 0.88
C ILE A 34 16.67 -0.24 1.95
N ALA A 35 16.08 -1.38 1.60
CA ALA A 35 15.96 -2.54 2.48
C ALA A 35 16.54 -3.79 1.82
N LEU A 36 17.01 -4.73 2.64
CA LEU A 36 17.52 -6.01 2.17
C LEU A 36 16.38 -6.91 1.66
N PRO A 37 16.66 -7.81 0.70
CA PRO A 37 15.69 -8.79 0.21
C PRO A 37 15.05 -9.60 1.33
N GLY A 38 13.71 -9.67 1.31
CA GLY A 38 12.91 -10.37 2.30
C GLY A 38 12.53 -9.53 3.52
N ASN A 39 12.97 -8.27 3.59
CA ASN A 39 12.59 -7.39 4.70
C ASN A 39 11.07 -7.22 4.83
N GLY A 40 10.36 -7.12 3.71
CA GLY A 40 8.91 -6.93 3.69
C GLY A 40 8.10 -8.19 3.98
N THR A 41 8.66 -9.39 3.80
CA THR A 41 7.85 -10.61 3.74
C THR A 41 8.22 -11.69 4.74
N ILE A 42 9.46 -11.75 5.22
CA ILE A 42 9.86 -12.78 6.20
C ILE A 42 9.09 -12.57 7.50
N PRO A 43 8.29 -13.55 7.96
CA PRO A 43 7.55 -13.42 9.22
C PRO A 43 8.45 -13.16 10.44
N ALA A 44 7.95 -12.39 11.40
CA ALA A 44 8.73 -11.96 12.56
C ALA A 44 9.24 -13.13 13.43
N VAL A 45 8.50 -14.23 13.46
CA VAL A 45 8.81 -15.43 14.23
C VAL A 45 9.83 -16.36 13.59
N TYR A 46 10.19 -16.14 12.33
CA TYR A 46 11.16 -16.99 11.63
C TYR A 46 12.60 -16.66 12.04
N SER A 47 13.41 -17.68 12.29
CA SER A 47 14.85 -17.51 12.56
C SER A 47 15.58 -16.71 11.46
N LYS A 48 15.07 -16.80 10.23
CA LYS A 48 15.55 -16.04 9.08
C LYS A 48 15.41 -14.51 9.28
N ARG A 49 14.45 -14.04 10.09
CA ARG A 49 14.30 -12.63 10.45
C ARG A 49 15.50 -12.14 11.28
N LEU A 50 15.95 -12.93 12.26
CA LEU A 50 17.12 -12.61 13.06
C LEU A 50 18.43 -12.62 12.21
N GLN A 51 18.53 -13.58 11.28
CA GLN A 51 19.64 -13.61 10.33
C GLN A 51 19.63 -12.37 9.43
N LEU A 52 18.47 -11.95 8.94
CA LEU A 52 18.34 -10.73 8.13
C LEU A 52 18.78 -9.49 8.91
N ALA A 53 18.39 -9.36 10.18
CA ALA A 53 18.81 -8.26 11.03
C ALA A 53 20.33 -8.20 11.20
N LYS A 54 20.97 -9.37 11.41
CA LYS A 54 22.43 -9.47 11.45
C LYS A 54 23.07 -9.06 10.12
N HIS A 55 22.54 -9.53 8.99
CA HIS A 55 23.04 -9.16 7.68
C HIS A 55 22.85 -7.67 7.38
N ALA A 56 21.77 -7.04 7.86
CA ALA A 56 21.57 -5.60 7.72
C ALA A 56 22.68 -4.80 8.42
N GLY A 57 23.09 -5.23 9.63
CA GLY A 57 24.22 -4.61 10.33
C GLY A 57 25.54 -4.77 9.58
N MET A 58 25.77 -5.90 8.91
CA MET A 58 26.95 -6.10 8.06
C MET A 58 26.89 -5.26 6.78
N ALA A 59 25.73 -5.21 6.13
CA ALA A 59 25.53 -4.46 4.89
C ALA A 59 25.73 -2.95 5.09
N ILE A 60 25.24 -2.37 6.19
CA ILE A 60 25.44 -0.95 6.45
C ILE A 60 26.92 -0.59 6.64
N MET A 61 27.71 -1.47 7.26
CA MET A 61 29.15 -1.27 7.39
C MET A 61 29.87 -1.29 6.03
N ASP A 62 29.43 -2.16 5.12
CA ASP A 62 29.98 -2.21 3.77
C ASP A 62 29.59 -0.96 2.96
N MET A 63 28.38 -0.46 3.12
CA MET A 63 27.94 0.79 2.50
C MET A 63 28.78 1.98 3.00
N VAL A 64 29.02 2.09 4.31
CA VAL A 64 29.88 3.13 4.89
C VAL A 64 31.29 3.05 4.28
N LYS A 65 31.90 1.86 4.22
CA LYS A 65 33.24 1.66 3.60
C LYS A 65 33.29 2.05 2.13
N LYS A 66 32.21 1.81 1.38
CA LYS A 66 32.10 2.13 -0.04
C LYS A 66 31.63 3.57 -0.30
N GLY A 67 31.28 4.33 0.73
CA GLY A 67 30.74 5.68 0.60
C GLY A 67 29.35 5.73 -0.05
N ILE A 68 28.58 4.65 -0.01
CA ILE A 68 27.22 4.61 -0.59
C ILE A 68 26.24 5.23 0.40
N THR A 69 25.53 6.27 -0.04
CA THR A 69 24.57 7.00 0.78
C THR A 69 23.13 6.69 0.37
N ALA A 70 22.16 6.94 1.27
CA ALA A 70 20.75 6.79 0.96
C ALA A 70 20.32 7.66 -0.24
N ARG A 71 20.87 8.88 -0.39
CA ARG A 71 20.57 9.78 -1.51
C ARG A 71 21.08 9.28 -2.87
N GLN A 72 22.06 8.38 -2.90
CA GLN A 72 22.49 7.72 -4.14
C GLN A 72 21.55 6.58 -4.55
N ILE A 73 20.93 5.92 -3.58
CA ILE A 73 19.97 4.84 -3.79
C ILE A 73 18.59 5.42 -4.12
N ILE A 74 18.14 6.39 -3.32
CA ILE A 74 16.82 7.04 -3.49
C ILE A 74 16.94 8.11 -4.57
N ASN A 75 16.43 7.79 -5.75
CA ASN A 75 16.39 8.67 -6.91
C ASN A 75 15.03 8.49 -7.63
N GLU A 76 14.76 9.29 -8.65
CA GLU A 76 13.47 9.24 -9.36
C GLU A 76 13.15 7.83 -9.90
N ARG A 77 14.15 7.10 -10.38
CA ARG A 77 13.96 5.75 -10.96
C ARG A 77 13.61 4.73 -9.89
N SER A 78 14.28 4.78 -8.72
CA SER A 78 13.98 3.89 -7.60
C SER A 78 12.60 4.18 -6.98
N ILE A 79 12.18 5.44 -6.95
CA ILE A 79 10.84 5.83 -6.55
C ILE A 79 9.78 5.34 -7.56
N ARG A 80 10.06 5.41 -8.85
CA ARG A 80 9.19 4.82 -9.88
C ARG A 80 9.08 3.29 -9.73
N ASN A 81 10.16 2.61 -9.37
CA ASN A 81 10.14 1.19 -9.04
C ASN A 81 9.21 0.90 -7.86
N ALA A 82 9.28 1.72 -6.81
CA ALA A 82 8.39 1.58 -5.66
C ALA A 82 6.91 1.76 -6.04
N LEU A 83 6.59 2.81 -6.80
CA LEU A 83 5.22 3.03 -7.29
C LEU A 83 4.74 1.88 -8.18
N THR A 84 5.59 1.34 -9.04
CA THR A 84 5.24 0.18 -9.88
C THR A 84 5.01 -1.07 -9.02
N CYS A 85 5.87 -1.33 -8.03
CA CYS A 85 5.71 -2.42 -7.08
C CYS A 85 4.42 -2.28 -6.26
N ASP A 86 4.11 -1.06 -5.82
CA ASP A 86 2.89 -0.69 -5.11
C ASP A 86 1.64 -1.09 -5.90
N MET A 87 1.59 -0.73 -7.18
CA MET A 87 0.49 -1.06 -8.07
C MET A 87 0.35 -2.57 -8.28
N ALA A 88 1.46 -3.29 -8.40
CA ALA A 88 1.47 -4.74 -8.62
C ALA A 88 1.05 -5.51 -7.36
N LEU A 89 1.48 -5.09 -6.18
CA LEU A 89 1.13 -5.69 -4.90
C LEU A 89 -0.29 -5.32 -4.43
N GLY A 90 -0.82 -4.16 -4.87
CA GLY A 90 -2.05 -3.59 -4.31
C GLY A 90 -1.87 -3.20 -2.85
N CYS A 91 -0.91 -2.35 -2.57
CA CYS A 91 -0.55 -1.91 -1.22
C CYS A 91 -1.64 -1.07 -0.54
N SER A 92 -1.34 -0.58 0.66
CA SER A 92 -2.19 0.39 1.38
C SER A 92 -2.17 1.75 0.67
N THR A 93 -3.29 2.46 0.68
CA THR A 93 -3.39 3.84 0.18
C THR A 93 -2.44 4.81 0.89
N ASN A 94 -1.99 4.47 2.10
CA ASN A 94 -0.98 5.24 2.84
C ASN A 94 0.38 5.30 2.15
N SER A 95 0.68 4.39 1.23
CA SER A 95 1.88 4.47 0.38
C SER A 95 1.93 5.78 -0.41
N MET A 96 0.75 6.29 -0.82
CA MET A 96 0.62 7.57 -1.54
C MET A 96 0.85 8.81 -0.66
N LEU A 97 1.04 8.65 0.63
CA LEU A 97 1.54 9.67 1.56
C LEU A 97 3.04 9.47 1.80
N HIS A 98 3.46 8.24 2.09
CA HIS A 98 4.81 7.93 2.53
C HIS A 98 5.84 7.97 1.39
N ILE A 99 5.53 7.46 0.19
CA ILE A 99 6.46 7.53 -0.95
C ILE A 99 6.74 8.99 -1.36
N PRO A 100 5.72 9.87 -1.52
CA PRO A 100 5.97 11.29 -1.76
C PRO A 100 6.77 11.98 -0.65
N ALA A 101 6.55 11.62 0.61
CA ALA A 101 7.32 12.17 1.73
C ALA A 101 8.81 11.77 1.65
N ILE A 102 9.11 10.49 1.39
CA ILE A 102 10.48 10.01 1.18
C ILE A 102 11.13 10.71 -0.01
N ALA A 103 10.40 10.85 -1.12
CA ALA A 103 10.88 11.53 -2.31
C ALA A 103 11.20 13.01 -2.05
N ASN A 104 10.31 13.71 -1.32
CA ASN A 104 10.49 15.12 -0.97
C ASN A 104 11.77 15.35 -0.14
N GLU A 105 12.04 14.47 0.85
CA GLU A 105 13.28 14.54 1.64
C GLU A 105 14.55 14.35 0.80
N CYS A 106 14.41 13.72 -0.36
CA CYS A 106 15.50 13.54 -1.34
C CYS A 106 15.50 14.61 -2.45
N GLY A 107 14.61 15.60 -2.38
CA GLY A 107 14.48 16.65 -3.41
C GLY A 107 13.80 16.17 -4.70
N ILE A 108 13.08 15.06 -4.65
CA ILE A 108 12.38 14.47 -5.81
C ILE A 108 10.91 14.88 -5.74
N SER A 109 10.43 15.57 -6.77
CA SER A 109 9.02 15.95 -6.87
C SER A 109 8.19 14.82 -7.48
N ILE A 110 7.18 14.37 -6.75
CA ILE A 110 6.21 13.38 -7.21
C ILE A 110 4.82 14.00 -7.11
N ASN A 111 4.01 13.77 -8.13
CA ASN A 111 2.59 14.07 -8.07
C ASN A 111 1.74 12.81 -8.25
N LEU A 112 0.50 12.88 -7.81
CA LEU A 112 -0.43 11.74 -7.89
C LEU A 112 -0.81 11.39 -9.34
N ASP A 113 -0.65 12.29 -10.32
CA ASP A 113 -0.89 11.97 -11.73
C ASP A 113 0.17 11.00 -12.26
N MET A 114 1.42 11.11 -11.79
CA MET A 114 2.48 10.12 -12.07
C MET A 114 2.09 8.74 -11.55
N ALA A 115 1.60 8.65 -10.31
CA ALA A 115 1.15 7.39 -9.74
C ALA A 115 0.02 6.77 -10.57
N ASN A 116 -0.94 7.59 -11.02
CA ASN A 116 -2.05 7.13 -11.85
C ASN A 116 -1.58 6.66 -13.24
N ALA A 117 -0.62 7.35 -13.84
CA ALA A 117 -0.02 6.94 -15.12
C ALA A 117 0.75 5.62 -15.01
N ILE A 118 1.42 5.37 -13.88
CA ILE A 118 2.08 4.10 -13.57
C ILE A 118 1.02 3.01 -13.34
N SER A 119 -0.03 3.29 -12.56
CA SER A 119 -1.13 2.36 -12.31
C SER A 119 -1.80 1.88 -13.61
N ALA A 120 -2.00 2.77 -14.56
CA ALA A 120 -2.62 2.43 -15.85
C ALA A 120 -1.82 1.41 -16.68
N LYS A 121 -0.51 1.30 -16.44
CA LYS A 121 0.42 0.44 -17.20
C LYS A 121 0.90 -0.79 -16.42
N THR A 122 0.70 -0.80 -15.10
CA THR A 122 1.21 -1.84 -14.22
C THR A 122 0.08 -2.80 -13.87
N PRO A 123 0.17 -4.08 -14.20
CA PRO A 123 -0.85 -5.04 -13.81
C PRO A 123 -0.81 -5.32 -12.31
N ASN A 124 -1.97 -5.61 -11.71
CA ASN A 124 -2.06 -6.07 -10.34
C ASN A 124 -1.80 -7.58 -10.28
N LEU A 125 -0.76 -7.99 -9.57
CA LEU A 125 -0.27 -9.36 -9.54
C LEU A 125 -0.60 -10.09 -8.23
N CYS A 126 -0.97 -9.38 -7.17
CA CYS A 126 -1.21 -9.96 -5.85
C CYS A 126 -2.53 -9.48 -5.25
N HIS A 127 -3.25 -10.42 -4.64
CA HIS A 127 -4.45 -10.14 -3.84
C HIS A 127 -4.25 -10.66 -2.41
N LEU A 128 -3.56 -9.87 -1.59
CA LEU A 128 -3.33 -10.17 -0.17
C LEU A 128 -4.44 -9.53 0.68
N ALA A 129 -4.69 -10.05 1.86
CA ALA A 129 -5.64 -9.46 2.79
C ALA A 129 -5.35 -7.94 2.98
N PRO A 130 -6.35 -7.06 2.95
CA PRO A 130 -7.79 -7.29 2.94
C PRO A 130 -8.42 -7.49 1.54
N ALA A 131 -7.66 -7.36 0.44
CA ALA A 131 -8.19 -7.50 -0.92
C ALA A 131 -8.43 -8.97 -1.34
N GLY A 132 -7.78 -9.92 -0.66
CA GLY A 132 -7.88 -11.37 -0.89
C GLY A 132 -7.68 -12.16 0.39
N HIS A 133 -7.50 -13.48 0.23
CA HIS A 133 -7.39 -14.42 1.35
C HIS A 133 -5.93 -14.78 1.71
N ALA A 134 -4.97 -14.40 0.88
CA ALA A 134 -3.56 -14.67 1.13
C ALA A 134 -2.96 -13.65 2.11
N TYR A 135 -1.95 -14.09 2.85
CA TYR A 135 -1.23 -13.30 3.84
C TYR A 135 0.23 -13.07 3.44
N MET A 136 0.95 -12.30 4.23
CA MET A 136 2.36 -11.98 3.97
C MET A 136 3.27 -13.21 4.00
N GLU A 137 2.96 -14.22 4.81
CA GLU A 137 3.70 -15.48 4.83
C GLU A 137 3.55 -16.26 3.52
N ASP A 138 2.36 -16.20 2.90
CA ASP A 138 2.11 -16.81 1.58
C ASP A 138 2.93 -16.11 0.50
N LEU A 139 2.98 -14.77 0.53
CA LEU A 139 3.82 -13.99 -0.37
C LEU A 139 5.29 -14.33 -0.18
N ASN A 140 5.76 -14.48 1.07
CA ASN A 140 7.14 -14.89 1.37
C ASN A 140 7.45 -16.28 0.79
N ALA A 141 6.56 -17.24 0.97
CA ALA A 141 6.70 -18.60 0.45
C ALA A 141 6.69 -18.61 -1.09
N ALA A 142 5.88 -17.74 -1.72
CA ALA A 142 5.79 -17.60 -3.17
C ALA A 142 7.03 -16.95 -3.82
N GLY A 143 7.94 -16.38 -3.03
CA GLY A 143 9.19 -15.77 -3.50
C GLY A 143 9.37 -14.31 -3.11
N GLY A 144 8.43 -13.73 -2.39
CA GLY A 144 8.51 -12.39 -1.83
C GLY A 144 8.47 -11.26 -2.86
N VAL A 145 8.87 -10.09 -2.42
CA VAL A 145 8.86 -8.86 -3.25
C VAL A 145 9.74 -9.01 -4.49
N TYR A 146 10.89 -9.69 -4.36
CA TYR A 146 11.81 -9.82 -5.49
C TYR A 146 11.28 -10.73 -6.60
N ALA A 147 10.43 -11.71 -6.28
CA ALA A 147 9.72 -12.47 -7.30
C ALA A 147 8.70 -11.60 -8.05
N VAL A 148 7.99 -10.71 -7.36
CA VAL A 148 7.09 -9.73 -7.99
C VAL A 148 7.87 -8.76 -8.88
N LEU A 149 9.00 -8.22 -8.40
CA LEU A 149 9.86 -7.32 -9.19
C LEU A 149 10.43 -8.04 -10.42
N ASN A 150 10.78 -9.32 -10.30
CA ASN A 150 11.24 -10.10 -11.44
C ASN A 150 10.12 -10.34 -12.47
N GLU A 151 8.87 -10.54 -12.04
CA GLU A 151 7.72 -10.59 -12.98
C GLU A 151 7.55 -9.26 -13.73
N LEU A 152 7.65 -8.12 -13.03
CA LEU A 152 7.56 -6.79 -13.63
C LEU A 152 8.71 -6.49 -14.59
N ALA A 153 9.90 -6.98 -14.30
CA ALA A 153 11.08 -6.81 -15.16
C ALA A 153 10.93 -7.51 -16.52
N LYS A 154 10.17 -8.61 -16.62
CA LYS A 154 9.91 -9.31 -17.89
C LYS A 154 9.27 -8.41 -18.97
N LYS A 155 8.52 -7.38 -18.54
CA LYS A 155 7.91 -6.40 -19.46
C LYS A 155 8.54 -5.01 -19.38
N ASN A 156 9.75 -4.90 -18.82
CA ASN A 156 10.48 -3.65 -18.66
C ASN A 156 9.69 -2.55 -17.91
N LEU A 157 8.89 -2.96 -16.92
CA LEU A 157 8.06 -2.03 -16.14
C LEU A 157 8.83 -1.37 -15.01
N ILE A 158 10.02 -1.88 -14.66
CA ILE A 158 10.89 -1.35 -13.61
C ILE A 158 12.29 -1.03 -14.15
N HIS A 159 12.99 -0.14 -13.46
CA HIS A 159 14.38 0.22 -13.73
C HIS A 159 15.31 -0.73 -12.98
N THR A 160 15.93 -1.66 -13.68
CA THR A 160 16.77 -2.71 -13.10
C THR A 160 18.18 -2.26 -12.74
N ASP A 161 18.64 -1.12 -13.25
CA ASP A 161 19.96 -0.55 -13.05
C ASP A 161 20.09 0.34 -11.80
N THR A 162 19.02 0.45 -10.98
CA THR A 162 19.06 1.23 -9.74
C THR A 162 19.91 0.52 -8.68
N MET A 163 20.76 1.30 -7.98
CA MET A 163 21.59 0.82 -6.87
C MET A 163 20.74 0.43 -5.66
N THR A 164 21.18 -0.56 -4.90
CA THR A 164 20.52 -0.97 -3.66
C THR A 164 21.50 -1.09 -2.49
N VAL A 165 20.95 -1.25 -1.27
CA VAL A 165 21.75 -1.46 -0.04
C VAL A 165 22.61 -2.75 -0.04
N THR A 166 22.39 -3.64 -1.00
CA THR A 166 23.28 -4.81 -1.16
C THR A 166 24.60 -4.46 -1.83
N GLY A 167 24.76 -3.23 -2.33
CA GLY A 167 25.89 -2.80 -3.15
C GLY A 167 25.86 -3.34 -4.57
N LYS A 168 24.70 -3.88 -4.99
CA LYS A 168 24.39 -4.36 -6.34
C LYS A 168 23.20 -3.61 -6.90
N THR A 169 22.99 -3.70 -8.20
CA THR A 169 21.79 -3.18 -8.85
C THR A 169 20.57 -4.03 -8.51
N LEU A 170 19.39 -3.45 -8.68
CA LEU A 170 18.13 -4.17 -8.51
C LEU A 170 18.06 -5.38 -9.45
N GLY A 171 18.49 -5.22 -10.71
CA GLY A 171 18.51 -6.29 -11.70
C GLY A 171 19.36 -7.47 -11.28
N GLU A 172 20.59 -7.22 -10.75
CA GLU A 172 21.44 -8.28 -10.22
C GLU A 172 20.79 -9.00 -9.04
N ASN A 173 20.08 -8.28 -8.19
CA ASN A 173 19.41 -8.84 -7.02
C ASN A 173 18.18 -9.69 -7.35
N ILE A 174 17.38 -9.30 -8.35
CA ILE A 174 16.19 -10.05 -8.75
C ILE A 174 16.51 -11.19 -9.72
N GLN A 175 17.70 -11.24 -10.26
CA GLN A 175 18.12 -12.31 -11.15
C GLN A 175 18.00 -13.67 -10.44
N GLY A 176 17.22 -14.59 -11.04
CA GLY A 176 16.96 -15.91 -10.46
C GLY A 176 15.90 -15.95 -9.34
N CYS A 177 15.31 -14.81 -8.98
CA CYS A 177 14.16 -14.78 -8.07
C CYS A 177 12.92 -15.24 -8.82
N ILE A 178 12.51 -16.49 -8.62
CA ILE A 178 11.39 -17.09 -9.32
C ILE A 178 10.09 -16.97 -8.52
N ASN A 179 9.00 -16.81 -9.23
CA ASN A 179 7.66 -16.98 -8.69
C ASN A 179 7.40 -18.49 -8.47
N LYS A 180 7.26 -18.89 -7.21
CA LYS A 180 7.08 -20.29 -6.78
C LYS A 180 5.61 -20.69 -6.64
N ASN A 181 4.70 -19.71 -6.62
CA ASN A 181 3.27 -19.95 -6.49
C ASN A 181 2.47 -18.95 -7.33
N PRO A 182 2.01 -19.35 -8.53
CA PRO A 182 1.22 -18.49 -9.42
C PRO A 182 -0.17 -18.11 -8.89
N ASP A 183 -0.65 -18.76 -7.84
CA ASP A 183 -1.93 -18.40 -7.21
C ASP A 183 -1.78 -17.23 -6.23
N ILE A 184 -0.58 -17.02 -5.71
CA ILE A 184 -0.26 -15.88 -4.81
C ILE A 184 0.32 -14.70 -5.59
N ILE A 185 1.30 -14.97 -6.46
CA ILE A 185 1.87 -13.98 -7.38
C ILE A 185 1.45 -14.38 -8.78
N ARG A 186 0.49 -13.69 -9.36
CA ARG A 186 0.08 -13.97 -10.74
C ARG A 186 1.23 -13.70 -11.71
N PRO A 187 1.42 -14.57 -12.72
CA PRO A 187 2.32 -14.27 -13.83
C PRO A 187 1.93 -12.96 -14.51
N ILE A 188 2.92 -12.24 -15.01
CA ILE A 188 2.73 -10.93 -15.66
C ILE A 188 1.77 -10.99 -16.87
N ASP A 189 1.63 -12.16 -17.50
CA ASP A 189 0.74 -12.38 -18.65
C ASP A 189 -0.67 -12.83 -18.23
N ASN A 190 -0.89 -13.13 -16.94
CA ASN A 190 -2.19 -13.52 -16.41
C ASN A 190 -2.46 -12.83 -15.05
N PRO A 191 -2.51 -11.49 -14.99
CA PRO A 191 -2.70 -10.73 -13.75
C PRO A 191 -4.15 -10.82 -13.24
N TYR A 192 -4.37 -10.43 -11.98
CA TYR A 192 -5.72 -10.20 -11.44
C TYR A 192 -6.43 -9.04 -12.15
N SER A 193 -5.68 -8.00 -12.50
CA SER A 193 -6.16 -6.84 -13.27
C SER A 193 -5.05 -6.34 -14.19
N PRO A 194 -5.38 -5.88 -15.40
CA PRO A 194 -4.40 -5.27 -16.31
C PRO A 194 -3.88 -3.92 -15.81
N THR A 195 -4.50 -3.34 -14.79
CA THR A 195 -4.12 -2.07 -14.17
C THR A 195 -3.87 -2.25 -12.68
N GLY A 196 -3.16 -1.29 -12.08
CA GLY A 196 -2.68 -1.35 -10.71
C GLY A 196 -3.77 -1.44 -9.64
N GLY A 197 -3.37 -1.96 -8.47
CA GLY A 197 -4.24 -2.13 -7.32
C GLY A 197 -4.64 -0.82 -6.62
N ILE A 198 -3.98 0.30 -6.94
CA ILE A 198 -4.32 1.64 -6.42
C ILE A 198 -4.72 2.53 -7.60
N ALA A 199 -5.75 3.36 -7.40
CA ALA A 199 -6.17 4.38 -8.35
C ALA A 199 -6.27 5.74 -7.67
N VAL A 200 -5.95 6.79 -8.43
CA VAL A 200 -6.10 8.18 -8.03
C VAL A 200 -7.31 8.75 -8.76
N LEU A 201 -8.30 9.20 -8.01
CA LEU A 201 -9.53 9.77 -8.53
C LEU A 201 -9.49 11.31 -8.43
N LYS A 202 -10.20 11.97 -9.33
CA LYS A 202 -10.34 13.43 -9.36
C LYS A 202 -11.78 13.81 -9.70
N GLY A 203 -12.29 14.81 -9.03
CA GLY A 203 -13.65 15.32 -9.28
C GLY A 203 -13.93 16.55 -8.44
N ASN A 204 -15.16 17.07 -8.52
CA ASN A 204 -15.59 18.24 -7.77
C ASN A 204 -15.60 18.00 -6.24
N LEU A 205 -15.80 16.75 -5.80
CA LEU A 205 -15.71 16.38 -4.39
C LEU A 205 -14.25 16.35 -3.90
N ALA A 206 -13.32 15.93 -4.76
CA ALA A 206 -11.90 15.83 -4.48
C ALA A 206 -11.09 16.49 -5.62
N PRO A 207 -11.07 17.83 -5.75
CA PRO A 207 -10.39 18.54 -6.83
C PRO A 207 -8.87 18.34 -6.80
N ASP A 208 -8.31 18.20 -5.59
CA ASP A 208 -6.88 17.94 -5.37
C ASP A 208 -6.56 16.44 -5.33
N ARG A 209 -7.51 15.60 -5.73
CA ARG A 209 -7.46 14.13 -5.86
C ARG A 209 -7.75 13.39 -4.56
N CYS A 210 -8.13 12.13 -4.70
CA CYS A 210 -8.20 11.14 -3.62
C CYS A 210 -7.66 9.80 -4.10
N VAL A 211 -7.33 8.93 -3.17
CA VAL A 211 -6.72 7.62 -3.43
C VAL A 211 -7.68 6.53 -3.01
N VAL A 212 -7.82 5.51 -3.84
CA VAL A 212 -8.61 4.32 -3.54
C VAL A 212 -7.80 3.06 -3.77
N LYS A 213 -7.93 2.10 -2.87
CA LYS A 213 -7.41 0.73 -3.07
C LYS A 213 -8.36 -0.02 -3.99
N ARG A 214 -8.16 0.16 -5.29
CA ARG A 214 -9.02 -0.41 -6.33
C ARG A 214 -9.09 -1.93 -6.27
N SER A 215 -8.00 -2.61 -5.89
CA SER A 215 -7.95 -4.06 -5.74
C SER A 215 -8.87 -4.61 -4.65
N ALA A 216 -9.36 -3.77 -3.75
CA ALA A 216 -10.30 -4.13 -2.69
C ALA A 216 -11.73 -3.62 -2.94
N VAL A 217 -11.98 -2.96 -4.06
CA VAL A 217 -13.32 -2.46 -4.43
C VAL A 217 -14.09 -3.56 -5.15
N ALA A 218 -15.29 -3.87 -4.66
CA ALA A 218 -16.20 -4.81 -5.33
C ALA A 218 -16.58 -4.30 -6.73
N ALA A 219 -16.76 -5.20 -7.69
CA ALA A 219 -17.01 -4.84 -9.09
C ALA A 219 -18.25 -3.93 -9.26
N GLU A 220 -19.30 -4.21 -8.49
CA GLU A 220 -20.55 -3.44 -8.45
C GLU A 220 -20.39 -2.03 -7.87
N MET A 221 -19.34 -1.81 -7.04
CA MET A 221 -19.02 -0.51 -6.42
C MET A 221 -18.03 0.34 -7.24
N MET A 222 -17.58 -0.15 -8.40
CA MET A 222 -16.74 0.64 -9.30
C MET A 222 -17.46 1.88 -9.87
N GLN A 223 -18.79 1.85 -9.85
CA GLN A 223 -19.64 3.00 -10.09
C GLN A 223 -20.73 3.00 -9.02
N HIS A 224 -20.80 4.09 -8.24
CA HIS A 224 -21.77 4.20 -7.16
C HIS A 224 -22.42 5.58 -7.16
N ARG A 225 -23.72 5.62 -6.87
CA ARG A 225 -24.50 6.83 -6.66
C ARG A 225 -25.48 6.61 -5.52
N GLY A 226 -25.46 7.50 -4.54
CA GLY A 226 -26.33 7.39 -3.37
C GLY A 226 -26.48 8.70 -2.59
N PRO A 227 -27.39 8.73 -1.61
CA PRO A 227 -27.55 9.86 -0.71
C PRO A 227 -26.28 10.11 0.10
N ALA A 228 -25.85 11.38 0.18
CA ALA A 228 -24.69 11.74 0.99
C ALA A 228 -25.10 11.92 2.46
N LYS A 229 -24.42 11.24 3.36
CA LYS A 229 -24.48 11.43 4.82
C LYS A 229 -23.18 12.12 5.24
N VAL A 230 -23.27 13.40 5.55
CA VAL A 230 -22.10 14.27 5.78
C VAL A 230 -21.90 14.51 7.27
N PHE A 231 -20.69 14.25 7.76
CA PHE A 231 -20.28 14.40 9.17
C PHE A 231 -19.07 15.31 9.28
N ASN A 232 -18.93 16.01 10.40
CA ASN A 232 -17.85 16.96 10.65
C ASN A 232 -16.71 16.37 11.48
N SER A 233 -16.87 15.13 11.93
CA SER A 233 -15.84 14.38 12.66
C SER A 233 -16.04 12.87 12.51
N GLU A 234 -15.00 12.12 12.80
CA GLU A 234 -15.04 10.66 12.89
C GLU A 234 -16.01 10.21 13.99
N GLU A 235 -15.97 10.86 15.14
CA GLU A 235 -16.83 10.55 16.29
C GLU A 235 -18.33 10.69 15.97
N GLU A 236 -18.70 11.77 15.28
CA GLU A 236 -20.07 11.99 14.82
C GLU A 236 -20.52 10.88 13.86
N ALA A 237 -19.67 10.54 12.90
CA ALA A 237 -19.94 9.47 11.94
C ALA A 237 -20.12 8.12 12.64
N ILE A 238 -19.22 7.74 13.55
CA ILE A 238 -19.30 6.48 14.30
C ILE A 238 -20.60 6.40 15.12
N ALA A 239 -20.98 7.47 15.80
CA ALA A 239 -22.20 7.50 16.59
C ALA A 239 -23.43 7.19 15.73
N VAL A 240 -23.52 7.81 14.53
CA VAL A 240 -24.64 7.59 13.60
C VAL A 240 -24.57 6.21 12.96
N ILE A 241 -23.40 5.72 12.58
CA ILE A 241 -23.22 4.36 12.05
C ILE A 241 -23.73 3.33 13.08
N ARG A 242 -23.26 3.40 14.32
CA ARG A 242 -23.63 2.47 15.39
C ARG A 242 -25.11 2.51 15.77
N SER A 243 -25.76 3.66 15.61
CA SER A 243 -27.20 3.79 15.85
C SER A 243 -28.08 3.30 14.69
N GLY A 244 -27.49 2.79 13.60
CA GLY A 244 -28.23 2.34 12.42
C GLY A 244 -28.69 3.46 11.49
N GLY A 245 -28.10 4.64 11.60
CA GLY A 245 -28.45 5.81 10.76
C GLY A 245 -27.88 5.75 9.34
N ILE A 246 -27.04 4.76 9.03
CA ILE A 246 -26.51 4.50 7.68
C ILE A 246 -27.26 3.32 7.08
N GLN A 247 -27.66 3.47 5.84
CA GLN A 247 -28.42 2.48 5.09
C GLN A 247 -27.66 2.05 3.82
N LYS A 248 -28.06 0.91 3.27
CA LYS A 248 -27.57 0.42 1.98
C LYS A 248 -27.69 1.49 0.91
N GLY A 249 -26.61 1.76 0.19
CA GLY A 249 -26.55 2.75 -0.87
C GLY A 249 -26.07 4.13 -0.42
N ASP A 250 -25.93 4.40 0.88
CA ASP A 250 -25.46 5.69 1.37
C ASP A 250 -23.99 5.95 1.02
N VAL A 251 -23.67 7.22 0.80
CA VAL A 251 -22.31 7.74 0.69
C VAL A 251 -21.96 8.48 1.98
N VAL A 252 -21.12 7.88 2.81
CA VAL A 252 -20.66 8.49 4.06
C VAL A 252 -19.53 9.45 3.75
N VAL A 253 -19.67 10.71 4.11
CA VAL A 253 -18.65 11.76 3.91
C VAL A 253 -18.23 12.31 5.27
N ILE A 254 -16.96 12.10 5.63
CA ILE A 254 -16.37 12.67 6.84
C ILE A 254 -15.44 13.80 6.42
N ARG A 255 -15.64 14.99 6.95
CA ARG A 255 -14.87 16.18 6.60
C ARG A 255 -14.15 16.78 7.80
N TYR A 256 -13.17 17.65 7.54
CA TYR A 256 -12.37 18.34 8.55
C TYR A 256 -11.40 17.46 9.35
N GLU A 257 -11.10 16.28 8.90
CA GLU A 257 -10.18 15.32 9.54
C GLU A 257 -8.75 15.35 8.95
N GLY A 258 -8.40 16.47 8.31
CA GLY A 258 -7.08 16.64 7.71
C GLY A 258 -6.02 17.23 8.63
N PRO A 259 -4.77 17.32 8.15
CA PRO A 259 -3.60 17.70 8.94
C PRO A 259 -3.43 19.21 9.17
N ALA A 260 -4.48 20.01 9.11
CA ALA A 260 -4.40 21.46 9.31
C ALA A 260 -3.93 21.82 10.72
N GLY A 261 -2.62 21.88 10.90
CA GLY A 261 -1.99 22.18 12.19
C GLY A 261 -1.90 21.01 13.17
N GLY A 262 -2.18 19.78 12.68
CA GLY A 262 -2.13 18.55 13.46
C GLY A 262 -1.10 17.54 12.94
N PRO A 263 -0.99 16.37 13.57
CA PRO A 263 0.02 15.36 13.27
C PRO A 263 -0.22 14.55 12.00
N GLY A 264 -1.29 14.80 11.26
CA GLY A 264 -1.67 14.08 10.05
C GLY A 264 -3.16 13.73 10.05
N MET A 265 -3.61 13.12 8.92
CA MET A 265 -4.98 12.64 8.80
C MET A 265 -5.16 11.36 9.62
N ARG A 266 -6.27 11.25 10.35
CA ARG A 266 -6.64 10.05 11.09
C ARG A 266 -6.96 8.92 10.12
N GLU A 267 -6.56 7.70 10.44
CA GLU A 267 -7.04 6.51 9.75
C GLU A 267 -8.53 6.27 10.10
N MET A 268 -9.39 6.20 9.10
CA MET A 268 -10.82 5.96 9.28
C MET A 268 -11.12 4.47 9.54
N LEU A 269 -10.36 3.83 10.41
CA LEU A 269 -10.49 2.40 10.70
C LEU A 269 -11.80 2.10 11.45
N SER A 270 -12.15 2.92 12.44
CA SER A 270 -13.36 2.70 13.23
C SER A 270 -14.66 2.86 12.43
N PRO A 271 -14.85 3.91 11.62
CA PRO A 271 -16.03 4.03 10.75
C PRO A 271 -16.09 2.90 9.71
N THR A 272 -14.99 2.56 9.05
CA THR A 272 -14.95 1.49 8.05
C THR A 272 -15.25 0.13 8.66
N SER A 273 -14.67 -0.18 9.82
CA SER A 273 -14.94 -1.42 10.56
C SER A 273 -16.38 -1.51 11.03
N ALA A 274 -16.97 -0.39 11.47
CA ALA A 274 -18.38 -0.36 11.89
C ALA A 274 -19.32 -0.61 10.71
N ILE A 275 -19.07 -0.01 9.54
CA ILE A 275 -19.84 -0.24 8.31
C ILE A 275 -19.71 -1.72 7.89
N ALA A 276 -18.52 -2.28 7.91
CA ALA A 276 -18.27 -3.69 7.59
C ALA A 276 -18.97 -4.62 8.60
N GLY A 277 -18.90 -4.30 9.90
CA GLY A 277 -19.59 -5.05 10.95
C GLY A 277 -21.10 -5.05 10.83
N MET A 278 -21.69 -4.06 10.18
CA MET A 278 -23.11 -4.00 9.84
C MET A 278 -23.46 -4.74 8.53
N GLY A 279 -22.48 -5.28 7.82
CA GLY A 279 -22.67 -5.94 6.52
C GLY A 279 -22.96 -4.98 5.38
N LEU A 280 -22.57 -3.71 5.50
CA LEU A 280 -22.81 -2.65 4.51
C LEU A 280 -21.57 -2.30 3.67
N ASP A 281 -20.47 -2.99 3.86
CA ASP A 281 -19.17 -2.76 3.22
C ASP A 281 -19.21 -2.89 1.68
N LYS A 282 -20.13 -3.70 1.17
CA LYS A 282 -20.36 -3.88 -0.28
C LYS A 282 -21.37 -2.93 -0.90
N ASP A 283 -22.03 -2.11 -0.09
CA ASP A 283 -23.16 -1.31 -0.51
C ASP A 283 -23.01 0.19 -0.18
N CYS A 284 -22.05 0.55 0.68
CA CYS A 284 -21.80 1.94 1.08
C CYS A 284 -20.41 2.39 0.67
N LEU A 285 -20.29 3.66 0.31
CA LEU A 285 -19.01 4.30 0.04
C LEU A 285 -18.66 5.21 1.22
N LEU A 286 -17.40 5.18 1.65
CA LEU A 286 -16.88 6.13 2.63
C LEU A 286 -15.80 7.00 1.98
N TYR A 287 -15.92 8.31 2.11
CA TYR A 287 -14.97 9.31 1.68
C TYR A 287 -14.56 10.19 2.86
N THR A 288 -13.27 10.44 3.03
CA THR A 288 -12.74 11.34 4.04
C THR A 288 -12.05 12.53 3.38
N SER A 289 -12.51 13.73 3.71
CA SER A 289 -11.88 14.97 3.23
C SER A 289 -10.64 15.30 4.06
N PRO A 290 -9.51 15.58 3.42
CA PRO A 290 -8.22 15.68 4.10
C PRO A 290 -8.02 16.95 4.92
N SER A 291 -8.71 18.08 4.64
CA SER A 291 -8.39 19.33 5.33
C SER A 291 -9.49 20.40 5.26
N PRO A 292 -9.66 21.20 6.35
CA PRO A 292 -10.47 22.40 6.31
C PRO A 292 -9.97 23.47 5.32
N ARG A 293 -8.69 23.43 4.92
CA ARG A 293 -8.13 24.36 3.93
C ARG A 293 -8.67 24.15 2.54
N ASP A 294 -9.03 22.93 2.19
CA ASP A 294 -9.57 22.60 0.88
C ASP A 294 -10.98 23.18 0.68
N MET A 295 -11.68 23.47 1.76
CA MET A 295 -13.00 24.10 1.78
C MET A 295 -12.99 25.63 1.63
N ARG A 296 -11.84 26.29 1.82
CA ARG A 296 -11.69 27.75 1.70
C ARG A 296 -11.35 28.23 0.28
N ARG A 297 -11.25 27.33 -0.67
CA ARG A 297 -10.92 27.61 -2.06
C ARG A 297 -12.12 27.50 -3.01
N SER A 298 -13.31 27.28 -2.50
CA SER A 298 -14.57 27.34 -3.25
C SER A 298 -15.27 28.67 -3.07
#